data_ef4d7a797031096790a47a4708a0f896
#
_entry.id   ef4d7a797031096790a47a4708a0f896
#
_cell.length_a   1.000
_cell.length_b   1.000
_cell.length_c   1.000
_cell.angle_alpha   90.00
_cell.angle_beta   90.00
_cell.angle_gamma   90.00
#
_symmetry.space_group_name_H-M   'P 1'
#
loop_
_entity.id
_entity.type
_entity.pdbx_description
1 polymer ?
#
loop_
_entity_poly.entity_id
_entity_poly.type
_entity_poly.pdbx_seq_one_letter_code
_entity_poly.pdbx_strand_id
1 'polypeptide(L)'
;MVKGNVGSQQQLNELFSETEDFFNNVVLYIEYSLHKDCYTETGQLKGDASIEGCVRLARLLFHNTAVLDFIPHMAPVFPNPIIVLRQGLETTTPSGCCGLCQDLLIWLLFISVCSSPLLPSEWTFFVNSLATAFHLQDVNSWQELRALLMRFSHMDRKYLLPLRALWGQVAAMGCMSYD
;
A
#
# COMPACT_ATOMS: atom_id res chain seq x y z
N MET A 1 38.86 -33.75 -21.10
CA MET A 1 38.31 -34.03 -19.77
C MET A 1 37.97 -32.72 -19.09
N VAL A 2 36.72 -32.34 -19.05
CA VAL A 2 36.26 -31.10 -18.42
C VAL A 2 35.87 -31.44 -16.97
N LYS A 3 36.76 -31.16 -16.03
CA LYS A 3 36.48 -31.22 -14.59
C LYS A 3 36.59 -29.80 -14.02
N GLY A 4 35.57 -28.96 -14.22
CA GLY A 4 35.72 -27.58 -13.78
C GLY A 4 34.40 -26.88 -13.34
N ASN A 5 33.23 -27.53 -13.33
CA ASN A 5 31.99 -26.78 -13.20
C ASN A 5 31.06 -27.20 -12.05
N VAL A 6 31.38 -28.22 -11.28
CA VAL A 6 30.50 -28.71 -10.21
C VAL A 6 30.60 -27.85 -8.95
N GLY A 7 31.81 -27.40 -8.59
CA GLY A 7 32.01 -26.59 -7.39
C GLY A 7 31.40 -25.18 -7.47
N SER A 8 31.44 -24.57 -8.67
CA SER A 8 30.86 -23.22 -8.86
C SER A 8 29.34 -23.21 -8.78
N GLN A 9 28.69 -24.28 -9.23
CA GLN A 9 27.24 -24.41 -9.20
C GLN A 9 26.74 -24.68 -7.78
N GLN A 10 27.50 -25.41 -7.01
CA GLN A 10 27.18 -25.71 -5.62
C GLN A 10 27.31 -24.45 -4.72
N GLN A 11 28.39 -23.66 -4.91
CA GLN A 11 28.56 -22.38 -4.22
C GLN A 11 27.47 -21.35 -4.59
N LEU A 12 27.04 -21.29 -5.85
CA LEU A 12 25.94 -20.45 -6.28
C LEU A 12 24.64 -20.87 -5.60
N ASN A 13 24.34 -22.15 -5.54
CA ASN A 13 23.11 -22.65 -4.90
C ASN A 13 23.09 -22.39 -3.38
N GLU A 14 24.23 -22.52 -2.70
CA GLU A 14 24.39 -22.18 -1.29
C GLU A 14 24.16 -20.67 -1.06
N LEU A 15 24.76 -19.82 -1.88
CA LEU A 15 24.58 -18.36 -1.79
C LEU A 15 23.11 -17.94 -2.05
N PHE A 16 22.43 -18.57 -3.02
CA PHE A 16 21.02 -18.32 -3.26
C PHE A 16 20.14 -18.74 -2.07
N SER A 17 20.42 -19.90 -1.48
CA SER A 17 19.71 -20.41 -0.31
C SER A 17 19.88 -19.49 0.90
N GLU A 18 21.08 -19.04 1.20
CA GLU A 18 21.36 -18.10 2.30
C GLU A 18 20.66 -16.74 2.08
N THR A 19 20.64 -16.26 0.83
CA THR A 19 19.99 -15.00 0.48
C THR A 19 18.46 -15.12 0.61
N GLU A 20 17.89 -16.24 0.20
CA GLU A 20 16.46 -16.53 0.31
C GLU A 20 16.05 -16.65 1.78
N ASP A 21 16.80 -17.36 2.60
CA ASP A 21 16.56 -17.49 4.04
C ASP A 21 16.66 -16.14 4.76
N PHE A 22 17.64 -15.32 4.41
CA PHE A 22 17.77 -13.96 4.94
C PHE A 22 16.55 -13.10 4.57
N PHE A 23 16.17 -13.11 3.28
CA PHE A 23 15.01 -12.35 2.81
C PHE A 23 13.72 -12.79 3.52
N ASN A 24 13.48 -14.10 3.61
CA ASN A 24 12.30 -14.64 4.28
C ASN A 24 12.26 -14.24 5.77
N ASN A 25 13.37 -14.31 6.48
CA ASN A 25 13.46 -13.89 7.87
C ASN A 25 13.17 -12.40 8.06
N VAL A 26 13.67 -11.54 7.17
CA VAL A 26 13.41 -10.09 7.21
C VAL A 26 11.93 -9.80 6.93
N VAL A 27 11.34 -10.44 5.92
CA VAL A 27 9.92 -10.28 5.58
C VAL A 27 9.04 -10.71 6.76
N LEU A 28 9.30 -11.88 7.34
CA LEU A 28 8.55 -12.38 8.52
C LEU A 28 8.70 -11.46 9.74
N TYR A 29 9.89 -10.90 9.97
CA TYR A 29 10.10 -9.95 11.05
C TYR A 29 9.30 -8.66 10.86
N ILE A 30 9.27 -8.12 9.63
CA ILE A 30 8.49 -6.92 9.29
C ILE A 30 7.00 -7.22 9.47
N GLU A 31 6.52 -8.36 8.97
CA GLU A 31 5.15 -8.80 9.11
C GLU A 31 4.73 -8.90 10.58
N TYR A 32 5.52 -9.61 11.39
CA TYR A 32 5.28 -9.72 12.83
C TYR A 32 5.21 -8.34 13.50
N SER A 33 6.15 -7.45 13.18
CA SER A 33 6.19 -6.09 13.75
C SER A 33 4.95 -5.29 13.37
N LEU A 34 4.53 -5.34 12.11
CA LEU A 34 3.31 -4.66 11.63
C LEU A 34 2.05 -5.22 12.30
N HIS A 35 1.96 -6.56 12.44
CA HIS A 35 0.85 -7.18 13.15
C HIS A 35 0.82 -6.76 14.63
N LYS A 36 1.95 -6.77 15.31
CA LYS A 36 2.06 -6.31 16.70
C LYS A 36 1.64 -4.84 16.85
N ASP A 37 1.96 -4.00 15.89
CA ASP A 37 1.57 -2.59 15.89
C ASP A 37 0.07 -2.40 15.63
N CYS A 38 -0.53 -3.23 14.77
CA CYS A 38 -1.92 -3.09 14.34
C CYS A 38 -2.92 -3.87 15.18
N TYR A 39 -2.50 -4.96 15.84
CA TYR A 39 -3.39 -5.83 16.61
C TYR A 39 -3.05 -5.87 18.10
N THR A 40 -4.07 -6.10 18.92
CA THR A 40 -3.90 -6.38 20.37
C THR A 40 -3.38 -7.80 20.57
N GLU A 41 -2.97 -8.12 21.80
CA GLU A 41 -2.59 -9.48 22.20
C GLU A 41 -3.73 -10.49 22.00
N THR A 42 -4.98 -10.03 22.01
CA THR A 42 -6.17 -10.85 21.77
C THR A 42 -6.54 -10.98 20.30
N GLY A 43 -5.70 -10.46 19.38
CA GLY A 43 -5.92 -10.51 17.94
C GLY A 43 -6.99 -9.53 17.41
N GLN A 44 -7.42 -8.56 18.23
CA GLN A 44 -8.34 -7.51 17.79
C GLN A 44 -7.56 -6.37 17.12
N LEU A 45 -8.10 -5.84 16.03
CA LEU A 45 -7.53 -4.68 15.36
C LEU A 45 -7.62 -3.46 16.29
N LYS A 46 -6.50 -2.76 16.49
CA LYS A 46 -6.44 -1.51 17.24
C LYS A 46 -7.14 -0.42 16.42
N GLY A 47 -8.35 -0.07 16.82
CA GLY A 47 -9.10 1.06 16.26
C GLY A 47 -8.50 2.36 16.80
N ASP A 48 -7.65 2.99 16.02
CA ASP A 48 -7.05 4.28 16.33
C ASP A 48 -7.34 5.22 15.18
N ALA A 49 -8.26 6.19 15.42
CA ALA A 49 -8.65 7.21 14.46
C ALA A 49 -7.61 8.35 14.34
N SER A 50 -6.37 8.13 14.80
CA SER A 50 -5.27 9.06 14.61
C SER A 50 -4.61 8.87 13.24
N ILE A 51 -3.83 9.87 12.82
CA ILE A 51 -3.00 9.78 11.62
C ILE A 51 -2.03 8.61 11.72
N GLU A 52 -1.41 8.42 12.89
CA GLU A 52 -0.51 7.30 13.12
C GLU A 52 -1.22 5.95 12.98
N GLY A 53 -2.47 5.84 13.46
CA GLY A 53 -3.30 4.66 13.27
C GLY A 53 -3.56 4.37 11.79
N CYS A 54 -3.93 5.38 11.02
CA CYS A 54 -4.12 5.27 9.57
C CYS A 54 -2.83 4.84 8.86
N VAL A 55 -1.68 5.41 9.23
CA VAL A 55 -0.37 5.06 8.64
C VAL A 55 0.00 3.60 8.97
N ARG A 56 -0.21 3.15 10.21
CA ARG A 56 0.04 1.75 10.59
C ARG A 56 -0.78 0.78 9.74
N LEU A 57 -2.08 1.05 9.57
CA LEU A 57 -2.96 0.22 8.75
C LEU A 57 -2.56 0.23 7.27
N ALA A 58 -2.23 1.39 6.72
CA ALA A 58 -1.79 1.49 5.33
C ALA A 58 -0.45 0.76 5.10
N ARG A 59 0.48 0.79 6.05
CA ARG A 59 1.74 0.01 5.98
C ARG A 59 1.46 -1.49 6.00
N LEU A 60 0.52 -1.95 6.82
CA LEU A 60 0.09 -3.35 6.83
C LEU A 60 -0.51 -3.73 5.46
N LEU A 61 -1.41 -2.91 4.92
CA LEU A 61 -2.01 -3.13 3.60
C LEU A 61 -0.96 -3.13 2.48
N PHE A 62 -0.01 -2.18 2.51
CA PHE A 62 1.09 -2.12 1.55
C PHE A 62 1.95 -3.40 1.62
N HIS A 63 2.35 -3.83 2.81
CA HIS A 63 3.14 -5.04 2.99
C HIS A 63 2.42 -6.24 2.38
N ASN A 64 1.15 -6.41 2.69
CA ASN A 64 0.36 -7.56 2.22
C ASN A 64 0.09 -7.53 0.71
N THR A 65 -0.13 -6.35 0.12
CA THR A 65 -0.44 -6.23 -1.30
C THR A 65 0.79 -6.15 -2.20
N ALA A 66 1.90 -5.62 -1.71
CA ALA A 66 3.11 -5.39 -2.50
C ALA A 66 4.22 -6.41 -2.22
N VAL A 67 4.43 -6.75 -0.95
CA VAL A 67 5.54 -7.62 -0.52
C VAL A 67 5.11 -9.08 -0.55
N LEU A 68 3.90 -9.39 -0.05
CA LEU A 68 3.36 -10.75 0.00
C LEU A 68 2.55 -11.15 -1.26
N ASP A 69 2.68 -10.40 -2.35
CA ASP A 69 1.96 -10.64 -3.61
C ASP A 69 2.19 -12.04 -4.21
N PHE A 70 3.27 -12.70 -3.82
CA PHE A 70 3.58 -14.07 -4.21
C PHE A 70 2.78 -15.13 -3.43
N ILE A 71 1.98 -14.72 -2.42
CA ILE A 71 1.09 -15.61 -1.66
C ILE A 71 -0.38 -15.33 -2.06
N PRO A 72 -0.90 -15.96 -3.14
CA PRO A 72 -2.21 -15.61 -3.73
C PRO A 72 -3.40 -15.81 -2.79
N HIS A 73 -3.21 -16.56 -1.70
CA HIS A 73 -4.30 -16.98 -0.80
C HIS A 73 -4.54 -16.04 0.37
N MET A 74 -3.74 -14.99 0.52
CA MET A 74 -3.85 -14.06 1.65
C MET A 74 -4.76 -12.85 1.35
N ALA A 75 -5.19 -12.65 0.11
CA ALA A 75 -6.03 -11.52 -0.31
C ALA A 75 -7.39 -11.38 0.42
N PRO A 76 -8.07 -12.44 0.89
CA PRO A 76 -9.36 -12.31 1.57
C PRO A 76 -9.27 -11.87 3.04
N VAL A 77 -8.07 -11.78 3.63
CA VAL A 77 -7.91 -11.65 5.09
C VAL A 77 -8.14 -10.22 5.61
N PHE A 78 -8.29 -9.21 4.72
CA PHE A 78 -8.18 -7.82 5.12
C PHE A 78 -9.40 -6.89 4.95
N PRO A 79 -10.68 -7.34 4.97
CA PRO A 79 -11.79 -6.39 4.96
C PRO A 79 -11.73 -5.44 6.17
N ASN A 80 -11.43 -5.96 7.36
CA ASN A 80 -11.44 -5.19 8.60
C ASN A 80 -10.42 -4.03 8.62
N PRO A 81 -9.13 -4.22 8.27
CA PRO A 81 -8.18 -3.10 8.19
C PRO A 81 -8.59 -2.00 7.21
N ILE A 82 -9.21 -2.35 6.08
CA ILE A 82 -9.68 -1.40 5.07
C ILE A 82 -10.85 -0.57 5.61
N ILE A 83 -11.83 -1.22 6.25
CA ILE A 83 -12.99 -0.55 6.86
C ILE A 83 -12.55 0.38 7.99
N VAL A 84 -11.66 -0.09 8.87
CA VAL A 84 -11.15 0.72 10.00
C VAL A 84 -10.31 1.89 9.48
N LEU A 85 -9.51 1.69 8.43
CA LEU A 85 -8.75 2.78 7.79
C LEU A 85 -9.68 3.84 7.20
N ARG A 86 -10.76 3.43 6.52
CA ARG A 86 -11.79 4.36 6.05
C ARG A 86 -12.38 5.18 7.19
N GLN A 87 -12.83 4.53 8.26
CA GLN A 87 -13.39 5.20 9.44
C GLN A 87 -12.40 6.18 10.07
N GLY A 88 -11.12 5.79 10.17
CA GLY A 88 -10.05 6.65 10.64
C GLY A 88 -9.87 7.89 9.76
N LEU A 89 -9.87 7.74 8.45
CA LEU A 89 -9.74 8.85 7.50
C LEU A 89 -10.97 9.77 7.52
N GLU A 90 -12.18 9.23 7.60
CA GLU A 90 -13.42 10.03 7.74
C GLU A 90 -13.42 10.90 9.01
N THR A 91 -12.82 10.39 10.09
CA THR A 91 -12.73 11.10 11.38
C THR A 91 -11.62 12.15 11.38
N THR A 92 -10.48 11.84 10.74
CA THR A 92 -9.27 12.68 10.81
C THR A 92 -9.24 13.80 9.78
N THR A 93 -9.83 13.58 8.60
CA THR A 93 -9.83 14.56 7.49
C THR A 93 -10.51 15.89 7.85
N PRO A 94 -11.66 15.94 8.57
CA PRO A 94 -12.28 17.20 8.98
C PRO A 94 -11.47 17.98 10.04
N SER A 95 -10.64 17.29 10.82
CA SER A 95 -9.97 17.83 12.02
C SER A 95 -8.62 18.51 11.75
N GLY A 96 -8.17 18.61 10.50
CA GLY A 96 -6.99 19.41 10.19
C GLY A 96 -5.74 18.63 9.76
N CYS A 97 -5.86 17.48 9.13
CA CYS A 97 -4.74 16.91 8.32
C CYS A 97 -4.28 17.85 7.20
N CYS A 98 -4.98 18.97 7.02
CA CYS A 98 -4.74 19.95 5.95
C CYS A 98 -3.40 20.68 6.00
N GLY A 99 -2.58 20.50 7.05
CA GLY A 99 -1.38 21.32 7.18
C GLY A 99 -0.06 20.56 7.08
N LEU A 100 -0.01 19.29 7.40
CA LEU A 100 1.28 18.66 7.66
C LEU A 100 1.73 17.57 6.71
N CYS A 101 0.83 16.88 5.99
CA CYS A 101 1.22 15.77 5.13
C CYS A 101 0.17 15.46 4.06
N GLN A 102 -0.13 16.40 3.20
CA GLN A 102 -1.03 16.16 2.05
C GLN A 102 -0.48 15.03 1.17
N ASP A 103 0.83 14.98 0.96
CA ASP A 103 1.50 13.90 0.25
C ASP A 103 1.26 12.54 0.92
N LEU A 104 1.29 12.50 2.25
CA LEU A 104 1.00 11.29 3.01
C LEU A 104 -0.46 10.86 2.84
N LEU A 105 -1.40 11.78 2.81
CA LEU A 105 -2.80 11.49 2.56
C LEU A 105 -3.00 10.85 1.17
N ILE A 106 -2.36 11.39 0.13
CA ILE A 106 -2.39 10.79 -1.21
C ILE A 106 -1.86 9.35 -1.18
N TRP A 107 -0.74 9.11 -0.49
CA TRP A 107 -0.18 7.76 -0.37
C TRP A 107 -1.13 6.82 0.37
N LEU A 108 -1.73 7.26 1.50
CA LEU A 108 -2.71 6.48 2.27
C LEU A 108 -3.91 6.08 1.39
N LEU A 109 -4.48 7.05 0.68
CA LEU A 109 -5.62 6.82 -0.21
C LEU A 109 -5.28 5.91 -1.37
N PHE A 110 -4.10 6.09 -1.99
CA PHE A 110 -3.63 5.24 -3.09
C PHE A 110 -3.49 3.78 -2.67
N ILE A 111 -2.83 3.52 -1.53
CA ILE A 111 -2.69 2.16 -0.99
C ILE A 111 -4.07 1.56 -0.65
N SER A 112 -4.98 2.37 -0.10
CA SER A 112 -6.35 1.94 0.21
C SER A 112 -7.13 1.52 -1.04
N VAL A 113 -7.04 2.30 -2.13
CA VAL A 113 -7.65 1.93 -3.43
C VAL A 113 -7.09 0.61 -3.93
N CYS A 114 -5.75 0.46 -3.94
CA CYS A 114 -5.09 -0.76 -4.42
C CYS A 114 -5.43 -2.00 -3.57
N SER A 115 -5.77 -1.80 -2.30
CA SER A 115 -6.09 -2.88 -1.36
C SER A 115 -7.58 -3.24 -1.31
N SER A 116 -8.47 -2.44 -1.91
CA SER A 116 -9.93 -2.60 -1.81
C SER A 116 -10.68 -3.01 -3.09
N PRO A 117 -10.08 -3.71 -4.08
CA PRO A 117 -10.75 -4.00 -5.34
C PRO A 117 -12.00 -4.88 -5.18
N LEU A 118 -12.10 -5.65 -4.10
CA LEU A 118 -13.22 -6.55 -3.80
C LEU A 118 -14.27 -5.92 -2.85
N LEU A 119 -14.09 -4.66 -2.47
CA LEU A 119 -14.97 -3.90 -1.57
C LEU A 119 -15.48 -2.65 -2.28
N PRO A 120 -16.54 -2.72 -3.09
CA PRO A 120 -16.96 -1.62 -3.97
C PRO A 120 -17.27 -0.30 -3.25
N SER A 121 -17.86 -0.34 -2.05
CA SER A 121 -18.19 0.87 -1.29
C SER A 121 -16.93 1.58 -0.78
N GLU A 122 -15.98 0.83 -0.25
CA GLU A 122 -14.69 1.33 0.24
C GLU A 122 -13.85 1.83 -0.93
N TRP A 123 -13.80 1.07 -2.01
CA TRP A 123 -13.08 1.45 -3.22
C TRP A 123 -13.60 2.79 -3.77
N THR A 124 -14.93 2.95 -3.90
CA THR A 124 -15.55 4.20 -4.36
C THR A 124 -15.23 5.37 -3.44
N PHE A 125 -15.29 5.17 -2.13
CA PHE A 125 -14.92 6.19 -1.15
C PHE A 125 -13.48 6.65 -1.33
N PHE A 126 -12.53 5.71 -1.41
CA PHE A 126 -11.11 6.04 -1.54
C PHE A 126 -10.77 6.69 -2.88
N VAL A 127 -11.38 6.27 -3.99
CA VAL A 127 -11.17 6.90 -5.31
C VAL A 127 -11.69 8.33 -5.31
N ASN A 128 -12.88 8.59 -4.77
CA ASN A 128 -13.44 9.94 -4.68
C ASN A 128 -12.59 10.85 -3.79
N SER A 129 -12.14 10.33 -2.66
CA SER A 129 -11.24 11.06 -1.75
C SER A 129 -9.89 11.37 -2.39
N LEU A 130 -9.35 10.43 -3.17
CA LEU A 130 -8.11 10.60 -3.91
C LEU A 130 -8.25 11.64 -5.03
N ALA A 131 -9.36 11.64 -5.77
CA ALA A 131 -9.67 12.65 -6.77
C ALA A 131 -9.69 14.06 -6.14
N THR A 132 -10.37 14.20 -4.99
CA THR A 132 -10.40 15.46 -4.25
C THR A 132 -9.00 15.89 -3.81
N ALA A 133 -8.18 14.96 -3.30
CA ALA A 133 -6.82 15.25 -2.88
C ALA A 133 -5.93 15.68 -4.06
N PHE A 134 -6.10 15.12 -5.25
CA PHE A 134 -5.38 15.55 -6.46
C PHE A 134 -5.71 17.00 -6.83
N HIS A 135 -7.00 17.37 -6.81
CA HIS A 135 -7.40 18.73 -7.08
C HIS A 135 -6.85 19.74 -6.08
N LEU A 136 -6.84 19.38 -4.79
CA LEU A 136 -6.32 20.26 -3.72
C LEU A 136 -4.81 20.46 -3.79
N GLN A 137 -4.08 19.56 -4.45
CA GLN A 137 -2.61 19.59 -4.53
C GLN A 137 -2.07 19.87 -5.92
N ASP A 138 -2.93 20.23 -6.86
CA ASP A 138 -2.55 20.47 -8.25
C ASP A 138 -1.74 19.34 -8.88
N VAL A 139 -2.07 18.07 -8.54
CA VAL A 139 -1.46 16.91 -9.18
C VAL A 139 -2.09 16.73 -10.55
N ASN A 140 -1.31 17.02 -11.60
CA ASN A 140 -1.82 17.15 -12.97
C ASN A 140 -1.38 16.00 -13.89
N SER A 141 -0.59 15.06 -13.40
CA SER A 141 -0.11 13.93 -14.19
C SER A 141 0.15 12.69 -13.35
N TRP A 142 0.03 11.51 -13.97
CA TRP A 142 0.39 10.27 -13.31
C TRP A 142 1.90 10.20 -12.97
N GLN A 143 2.74 10.94 -13.70
CA GLN A 143 4.17 11.04 -13.43
C GLN A 143 4.45 11.80 -12.14
N GLU A 144 3.72 12.90 -11.90
CA GLU A 144 3.79 13.66 -10.63
C GLU A 144 3.30 12.81 -9.48
N LEU A 145 2.16 12.12 -9.65
CA LEU A 145 1.66 11.18 -8.66
C LEU A 145 2.69 10.09 -8.34
N ARG A 146 3.30 9.48 -9.37
CA ARG A 146 4.37 8.49 -9.16
C ARG A 146 5.54 9.09 -8.39
N ALA A 147 6.01 10.29 -8.74
CA ALA A 147 7.11 10.95 -8.06
C ALA A 147 6.79 11.22 -6.58
N LEU A 148 5.54 11.59 -6.28
CA LEU A 148 5.06 11.74 -4.91
C LEU A 148 5.07 10.41 -4.16
N LEU A 149 4.49 9.35 -4.75
CA LEU A 149 4.44 8.03 -4.12
C LEU A 149 5.82 7.43 -3.87
N MET A 150 6.80 7.70 -4.75
CA MET A 150 8.19 7.27 -4.57
C MET A 150 8.88 7.86 -3.34
N ARG A 151 8.34 8.93 -2.75
CA ARG A 151 8.82 9.49 -1.47
C ARG A 151 8.42 8.64 -0.26
N PHE A 152 7.45 7.76 -0.45
CA PHE A 152 6.95 6.79 0.52
C PHE A 152 7.27 5.36 0.06
N SER A 153 6.61 4.38 0.64
CA SER A 153 6.72 3.00 0.17
C SER A 153 5.95 2.83 -1.15
N HIS A 154 6.67 2.58 -2.24
CA HIS A 154 6.10 2.36 -3.57
C HIS A 154 6.93 1.33 -4.34
N MET A 155 6.26 0.46 -5.09
CA MET A 155 6.89 -0.55 -5.94
C MET A 155 6.31 -0.48 -7.35
N ASP A 156 7.08 0.07 -8.29
CA ASP A 156 6.66 0.17 -9.71
C ASP A 156 6.21 -1.17 -10.29
N ARG A 157 6.92 -2.25 -9.99
CA ARG A 157 6.54 -3.59 -10.45
C ARG A 157 5.09 -3.94 -10.13
N LYS A 158 4.60 -3.51 -8.96
CA LYS A 158 3.24 -3.82 -8.50
C LYS A 158 2.24 -2.75 -8.91
N TYR A 159 2.60 -1.49 -8.78
CA TYR A 159 1.64 -0.39 -8.79
C TYR A 159 1.63 0.45 -10.06
N LEU A 160 2.60 0.30 -10.97
CA LEU A 160 2.66 1.16 -12.16
C LEU A 160 1.43 1.04 -13.08
N LEU A 161 0.93 -0.17 -13.30
CA LEU A 161 -0.27 -0.40 -14.12
C LEU A 161 -1.54 0.07 -13.40
N PRO A 162 -1.79 -0.33 -12.13
CA PRO A 162 -2.90 0.21 -11.34
C PRO A 162 -2.87 1.74 -11.24
N LEU A 163 -1.71 2.35 -11.08
CA LEU A 163 -1.54 3.81 -11.00
C LEU A 163 -2.04 4.49 -12.27
N ARG A 164 -1.63 4.00 -13.44
CA ARG A 164 -2.05 4.57 -14.73
C ARG A 164 -3.56 4.39 -14.99
N ALA A 165 -4.09 3.21 -14.64
CA ALA A 165 -5.51 2.93 -14.78
C ALA A 165 -6.34 3.84 -13.85
N LEU A 166 -5.92 3.98 -12.60
CA LEU A 166 -6.57 4.84 -11.62
C LEU A 166 -6.50 6.31 -12.03
N TRP A 167 -5.34 6.77 -12.52
CA TRP A 167 -5.20 8.13 -13.04
C TRP A 167 -6.22 8.43 -14.13
N GLY A 168 -6.39 7.52 -15.12
CA GLY A 168 -7.38 7.66 -16.19
C GLY A 168 -8.81 7.75 -15.66
N GLN A 169 -9.16 6.99 -14.61
CA GLN A 169 -10.48 7.04 -13.99
C GLN A 169 -10.72 8.36 -13.25
N VAL A 170 -9.76 8.81 -12.43
CA VAL A 170 -9.86 10.06 -11.67
C VAL A 170 -9.90 11.26 -12.59
N ALA A 171 -9.08 11.28 -13.66
CA ALA A 171 -9.10 12.34 -14.67
C ALA A 171 -10.46 12.43 -15.39
N ALA A 172 -11.08 11.27 -15.70
CA ALA A 172 -12.42 11.25 -16.30
C ALA A 172 -13.51 11.78 -15.35
N MET A 173 -13.39 11.53 -14.05
CA MET A 173 -14.31 12.08 -13.03
C MET A 173 -14.16 13.60 -12.89
N GLY A 174 -12.96 14.14 -12.98
CA GLY A 174 -12.71 15.57 -12.93
C GLY A 174 -13.30 16.33 -14.14
N CYS A 175 -13.33 15.72 -15.30
CA CYS A 175 -13.95 16.31 -16.49
C CYS A 175 -15.49 16.34 -16.44
N MET A 176 -16.11 15.53 -15.60
CA MET A 176 -17.58 15.51 -15.43
C MET A 176 -18.11 16.55 -14.42
N SER A 177 -17.24 17.23 -13.70
CA SER A 177 -17.63 18.19 -12.64
C SER A 177 -17.68 19.64 -13.11
N TYR A 178 -17.55 19.93 -14.40
CA TYR A 178 -17.55 21.29 -14.97
C TYR A 178 -18.72 21.57 -15.93
N ASP A 179 -19.76 20.73 -15.94
CA ASP A 179 -21.06 21.03 -16.54
C ASP A 179 -22.09 21.23 -15.37
#